data_897e3cccec5a203f5214086a48cc71bc
#
_entry.id   897e3cccec5a203f5214086a48cc71bc
#
_cell.length_a   1.000
_cell.length_b   1.000
_cell.length_c   1.000
_cell.angle_alpha   90.00
_cell.angle_beta   90.00
_cell.angle_gamma   90.00
#
_symmetry.space_group_name_H-M   'P 1'
#
loop_
_entity.id
_entity.type
_entity.pdbx_description
1 polymer ?
#
loop_
_entity_poly.entity_id
_entity_poly.type
_entity_poly.pdbx_seq_one_letter_code
_entity_poly.pdbx_strand_id
1 'polypeptide(L)'
;MENSLIELNNCGVIRNQKWLVRGVSLKVSKGQIVTLIGPNGSGKSTTAKMALGILKPDEGTNYINNNIKISYVPQKISIDWSLPLRVIDFMNLIEKFSINEITDTLSMTGIKHLLYSDVRNLSGGEFQRLLMARAISKNPNFLVLDEPVQGVDYPGEIALYKTIQEIVNNIKCGILLISHNLHVVMSQTDHVICLNGHVCCSGAPKSIVKEPEYIKLFGKNIDPTLALYQHHHDHDHLPDGSIDDSH
;
A
#
# COMPACT_ATOMS: atom_id res chain seq x y z
N MET A 1 -22.83 6.68 7.54
CA MET A 1 -21.69 6.18 8.34
C MET A 1 -21.39 4.68 8.12
N GLU A 2 -22.17 3.97 7.30
CA GLU A 2 -22.14 2.48 7.24
C GLU A 2 -20.92 1.82 6.57
N ASN A 3 -20.01 2.53 5.93
CA ASN A 3 -18.89 1.90 5.19
C ASN A 3 -17.50 2.33 5.62
N SER A 4 -17.35 3.18 6.65
CA SER A 4 -16.04 3.63 7.11
C SER A 4 -15.38 2.57 8.00
N LEU A 5 -14.16 2.18 7.67
CA LEU A 5 -13.33 1.29 8.49
C LEU A 5 -12.52 2.10 9.50
N ILE A 6 -11.90 3.17 9.03
CA ILE A 6 -11.03 4.08 9.79
C ILE A 6 -11.36 5.52 9.40
N GLU A 7 -11.35 6.42 10.39
CA GLU A 7 -11.53 7.84 10.17
C GLU A 7 -10.67 8.65 11.15
N LEU A 8 -9.80 9.49 10.63
CA LEU A 8 -9.06 10.51 11.38
C LEU A 8 -9.70 11.86 11.09
N ASN A 9 -10.03 12.62 12.13
CA ASN A 9 -10.62 13.95 12.00
C ASN A 9 -9.72 14.97 12.70
N ASN A 10 -9.07 15.81 11.91
CA ASN A 10 -8.18 16.89 12.34
C ASN A 10 -7.12 16.41 13.35
N CYS A 11 -6.54 15.22 13.10
CA CYS A 11 -5.60 14.60 14.03
C CYS A 11 -4.20 15.23 13.94
N GLY A 12 -3.55 15.32 15.08
CA GLY A 12 -2.16 15.77 15.18
C GLY A 12 -1.40 15.04 16.27
N VAL A 13 -0.08 14.96 16.10
CA VAL A 13 0.85 14.37 17.08
C VAL A 13 2.00 15.30 17.33
N ILE A 14 2.24 15.62 18.61
CA ILE A 14 3.34 16.44 19.08
C ILE A 14 4.35 15.59 19.85
N ARG A 15 5.66 15.79 19.61
CA ARG A 15 6.74 15.19 20.41
C ARG A 15 7.84 16.22 20.60
N ASN A 16 8.35 16.31 21.82
CA ASN A 16 9.40 17.28 22.19
C ASN A 16 9.04 18.71 21.76
N GLN A 17 7.80 19.12 22.00
CA GLN A 17 7.25 20.46 21.64
C GLN A 17 7.22 20.77 20.13
N LYS A 18 7.43 19.75 19.26
CA LYS A 18 7.34 19.90 17.80
C LYS A 18 6.25 18.99 17.26
N TRP A 19 5.45 19.52 16.34
CA TRP A 19 4.48 18.73 15.61
C TRP A 19 5.20 17.75 14.66
N LEU A 20 4.94 16.49 14.80
CA LEU A 20 5.33 15.49 13.82
C LEU A 20 4.40 15.53 12.61
N VAL A 21 3.12 15.76 12.88
CA VAL A 21 2.08 15.98 11.88
C VAL A 21 0.89 16.65 12.57
N ARG A 22 0.16 17.51 11.86
CA ARG A 22 -1.01 18.22 12.39
C ARG A 22 -2.12 18.36 11.36
N GLY A 23 -3.37 18.40 11.83
CA GLY A 23 -4.54 18.67 11.00
C GLY A 23 -4.85 17.56 9.98
N VAL A 24 -4.52 16.31 10.30
CA VAL A 24 -4.75 15.18 9.39
C VAL A 24 -6.20 14.74 9.47
N SER A 25 -6.88 14.81 8.32
CA SER A 25 -8.18 14.20 8.13
C SER A 25 -8.09 13.17 7.01
N LEU A 26 -8.46 11.93 7.28
CA LEU A 26 -8.51 10.86 6.30
C LEU A 26 -9.62 9.87 6.64
N LYS A 27 -10.14 9.21 5.61
CA LYS A 27 -11.13 8.17 5.73
C LYS A 27 -10.76 7.02 4.82
N VAL A 28 -10.85 5.79 5.33
CA VAL A 28 -10.68 4.58 4.53
C VAL A 28 -11.94 3.74 4.63
N SER A 29 -12.50 3.42 3.48
CA SER A 29 -13.68 2.59 3.33
C SER A 29 -13.33 1.20 2.82
N LYS A 30 -14.26 0.26 2.95
CA LYS A 30 -14.10 -1.10 2.44
C LYS A 30 -13.91 -1.09 0.92
N GLY A 31 -12.89 -1.81 0.43
CA GLY A 31 -12.57 -1.91 -0.99
C GLY A 31 -11.96 -0.63 -1.60
N GLN A 32 -11.45 0.27 -0.76
CA GLN A 32 -10.83 1.53 -1.17
C GLN A 32 -9.32 1.51 -0.90
N ILE A 33 -8.54 2.07 -1.81
CA ILE A 33 -7.11 2.36 -1.62
C ILE A 33 -6.94 3.85 -1.41
N VAL A 34 -6.50 4.23 -0.20
CA VAL A 34 -6.09 5.60 0.14
C VAL A 34 -4.58 5.62 0.28
N THR A 35 -3.92 6.54 -0.41
CA THR A 35 -2.46 6.63 -0.40
C THR A 35 -1.96 7.90 0.24
N LEU A 36 -1.00 7.76 1.16
CA LEU A 36 -0.24 8.85 1.75
C LEU A 36 1.06 9.04 0.96
N ILE A 37 1.27 10.23 0.43
CA ILE A 37 2.50 10.63 -0.25
C ILE A 37 3.14 11.83 0.45
N GLY A 38 4.43 12.03 0.23
CA GLY A 38 5.16 13.16 0.80
C GLY A 38 6.63 12.85 1.05
N PRO A 39 7.46 13.85 1.32
CA PRO A 39 8.89 13.68 1.60
C PRO A 39 9.13 12.87 2.88
N ASN A 40 10.37 12.44 3.06
CA ASN A 40 10.77 11.77 4.31
C ASN A 40 10.60 12.74 5.49
N GLY A 41 10.09 12.22 6.60
CA GLY A 41 9.78 13.04 7.79
C GLY A 41 8.47 13.83 7.71
N SER A 42 7.68 13.71 6.65
CA SER A 42 6.41 14.45 6.47
C SER A 42 5.26 14.00 7.37
N GLY A 43 5.43 12.92 8.13
CA GLY A 43 4.42 12.40 9.05
C GLY A 43 3.62 11.20 8.53
N LYS A 44 3.95 10.60 7.38
CA LYS A 44 3.23 9.45 6.78
C LYS A 44 3.11 8.26 7.75
N SER A 45 4.25 7.76 8.26
CA SER A 45 4.25 6.63 9.20
C SER A 45 3.61 6.98 10.55
N THR A 46 3.67 8.25 10.97
CA THR A 46 2.95 8.75 12.17
C THR A 46 1.44 8.68 11.93
N THR A 47 0.98 9.14 10.77
CA THR A 47 -0.42 9.07 10.36
C THR A 47 -0.90 7.62 10.28
N ALA A 48 -0.11 6.72 9.68
CA ALA A 48 -0.42 5.29 9.64
C ALA A 48 -0.56 4.69 11.05
N LYS A 49 0.35 5.03 11.97
CA LYS A 49 0.26 4.57 13.37
C LYS A 49 -0.98 5.09 14.09
N MET A 50 -1.44 6.31 13.79
CA MET A 50 -2.75 6.80 14.27
C MET A 50 -3.89 5.97 13.68
N ALA A 51 -3.90 5.74 12.37
CA ALA A 51 -4.93 4.93 11.70
C ALA A 51 -4.98 3.48 12.21
N LEU A 52 -3.84 2.93 12.63
CA LEU A 52 -3.74 1.61 13.26
C LEU A 52 -4.16 1.59 14.75
N GLY A 53 -4.41 2.74 15.36
CA GLY A 53 -4.66 2.85 16.80
C GLY A 53 -3.43 2.59 17.68
N ILE A 54 -2.24 2.44 17.08
CA ILE A 54 -0.97 2.26 17.80
C ILE A 54 -0.55 3.56 18.50
N LEU A 55 -0.85 4.69 17.85
CA LEU A 55 -0.53 6.02 18.35
C LEU A 55 -1.81 6.82 18.54
N LYS A 56 -2.06 7.25 19.79
CA LYS A 56 -3.17 8.14 20.09
C LYS A 56 -2.80 9.56 19.64
N PRO A 57 -3.69 10.25 18.90
CA PRO A 57 -3.48 11.65 18.56
C PRO A 57 -3.52 12.55 19.80
N ASP A 58 -2.70 13.60 19.80
CA ASP A 58 -2.71 14.63 20.84
C ASP A 58 -3.78 15.70 20.56
N GLU A 59 -4.19 15.85 19.28
CA GLU A 59 -5.26 16.72 18.79
C GLU A 59 -6.15 15.96 17.80
N GLY A 60 -7.44 16.25 17.78
CA GLY A 60 -8.41 15.59 16.90
C GLY A 60 -8.99 14.28 17.43
N THR A 61 -9.69 13.57 16.57
CA THR A 61 -10.36 12.29 16.92
C THR A 61 -10.00 11.20 15.93
N ASN A 62 -9.68 10.00 16.44
CA ASN A 62 -9.46 8.80 15.66
C ASN A 62 -10.64 7.83 15.92
N TYR A 63 -11.35 7.48 14.85
CA TYR A 63 -12.36 6.44 14.86
C TYR A 63 -11.84 5.19 14.15
N ILE A 64 -11.90 4.06 14.83
CA ILE A 64 -11.62 2.73 14.31
C ILE A 64 -12.87 1.89 14.57
N ASN A 65 -13.41 1.27 13.53
CA ASN A 65 -14.56 0.39 13.68
C ASN A 65 -14.20 -0.79 14.58
N ASN A 66 -14.98 -1.04 15.63
CA ASN A 66 -14.68 -2.02 16.69
C ASN A 66 -14.62 -3.47 16.21
N ASN A 67 -15.20 -3.78 15.05
CA ASN A 67 -15.35 -5.15 14.54
C ASN A 67 -14.44 -5.44 13.33
N ILE A 68 -13.34 -4.68 13.13
CA ILE A 68 -12.45 -4.89 12.01
C ILE A 68 -11.17 -5.61 12.41
N LYS A 69 -10.73 -6.50 11.55
CA LYS A 69 -9.39 -7.10 11.62
C LYS A 69 -8.42 -6.20 10.88
N ILE A 70 -7.36 -5.79 11.56
CA ILE A 70 -6.33 -4.92 11.02
C ILE A 70 -5.06 -5.73 10.78
N SER A 71 -4.43 -5.55 9.62
CA SER A 71 -3.08 -6.04 9.34
C SER A 71 -2.17 -4.89 8.93
N TYR A 72 -0.88 -5.06 9.22
CA TYR A 72 0.14 -4.05 8.93
C TYR A 72 1.40 -4.70 8.33
N VAL A 73 1.85 -4.18 7.21
CA VAL A 73 3.15 -4.49 6.61
C VAL A 73 4.04 -3.27 6.81
N PRO A 74 5.01 -3.30 7.74
CA PRO A 74 5.90 -2.18 8.00
C PRO A 74 6.98 -2.07 6.94
N GLN A 75 7.55 -0.88 6.80
CA GLN A 75 8.65 -0.58 5.87
C GLN A 75 9.88 -1.48 6.09
N LYS A 76 10.20 -1.77 7.35
CA LYS A 76 11.33 -2.64 7.71
C LYS A 76 10.92 -3.62 8.78
N ILE A 77 11.35 -4.86 8.59
CA ILE A 77 11.27 -5.91 9.61
C ILE A 77 12.69 -6.34 9.94
N SER A 78 13.04 -6.29 11.21
CA SER A 78 14.27 -6.92 11.73
C SER A 78 14.01 -8.40 11.93
N ILE A 79 14.70 -9.23 11.17
CA ILE A 79 14.71 -10.69 11.36
C ILE A 79 16.12 -11.08 11.77
N ASP A 80 16.23 -11.96 12.76
CA ASP A 80 17.50 -12.61 13.05
C ASP A 80 17.76 -13.68 11.98
N TRP A 81 18.59 -13.31 11.00
CA TRP A 81 18.94 -14.17 9.87
C TRP A 81 19.82 -15.35 10.25
N SER A 82 20.22 -15.51 11.51
CA SER A 82 20.94 -16.70 11.99
C SER A 82 20.03 -17.93 12.06
N LEU A 83 18.71 -17.75 12.19
CA LEU A 83 17.76 -18.85 12.28
C LEU A 83 17.37 -19.35 10.87
N PRO A 84 17.50 -20.67 10.59
CA PRO A 84 16.97 -21.24 9.37
C PRO A 84 15.43 -21.26 9.43
N LEU A 85 14.79 -20.44 8.60
CA LEU A 85 13.34 -20.26 8.63
C LEU A 85 12.78 -20.42 7.21
N ARG A 86 11.95 -21.43 7.00
CA ARG A 86 11.27 -21.62 5.72
C ARG A 86 10.06 -20.68 5.61
N VAL A 87 9.61 -20.42 4.40
CA VAL A 87 8.42 -19.60 4.13
C VAL A 87 7.20 -20.12 4.91
N ILE A 88 6.95 -21.43 4.90
CA ILE A 88 5.85 -22.06 5.65
C ILE A 88 5.97 -21.81 7.16
N ASP A 89 7.18 -21.87 7.71
CA ASP A 89 7.43 -21.66 9.12
C ASP A 89 7.24 -20.16 9.49
N PHE A 90 7.68 -19.26 8.61
CA PHE A 90 7.47 -17.82 8.73
C PHE A 90 5.99 -17.44 8.74
N MET A 91 5.18 -18.05 7.88
CA MET A 91 3.72 -17.85 7.86
C MET A 91 3.07 -18.23 9.20
N ASN A 92 3.59 -19.25 9.87
CA ASN A 92 3.06 -19.80 11.11
C ASN A 92 3.67 -19.22 12.41
N LEU A 93 4.55 -18.20 12.34
CA LEU A 93 5.26 -17.69 13.52
C LEU A 93 4.36 -17.15 14.63
N ILE A 94 3.27 -16.48 14.31
CA ILE A 94 2.39 -15.80 15.29
C ILE A 94 1.07 -16.56 15.44
N GLU A 95 0.52 -17.01 14.32
CA GLU A 95 -0.77 -17.68 14.25
C GLU A 95 -0.63 -18.91 13.36
N LYS A 96 -1.33 -19.98 13.71
CA LYS A 96 -1.29 -21.23 12.94
C LYS A 96 -2.33 -21.20 11.84
N PHE A 97 -1.88 -21.42 10.61
CA PHE A 97 -2.70 -21.56 9.42
C PHE A 97 -2.59 -22.99 8.87
N SER A 98 -3.65 -23.47 8.27
CA SER A 98 -3.61 -24.71 7.51
C SER A 98 -2.72 -24.57 6.27
N ILE A 99 -2.23 -25.68 5.76
CA ILE A 99 -1.42 -25.69 4.54
C ILE A 99 -2.18 -25.09 3.33
N ASN A 100 -3.50 -25.27 3.27
CA ASN A 100 -4.33 -24.73 2.20
C ASN A 100 -4.41 -23.19 2.31
N GLU A 101 -4.68 -22.65 3.49
CA GLU A 101 -4.70 -21.18 3.71
C GLU A 101 -3.36 -20.53 3.35
N ILE A 102 -2.24 -21.18 3.72
CA ILE A 102 -0.90 -20.69 3.36
C ILE A 102 -0.71 -20.74 1.84
N THR A 103 -1.04 -21.85 1.19
CA THR A 103 -0.84 -21.99 -0.26
C THR A 103 -1.73 -21.05 -1.05
N ASP A 104 -2.95 -20.77 -0.59
CA ASP A 104 -3.87 -19.83 -1.23
C ASP A 104 -3.32 -18.39 -1.16
N THR A 105 -2.89 -17.95 0.02
CA THR A 105 -2.31 -16.60 0.18
C THR A 105 -0.99 -16.44 -0.56
N LEU A 106 -0.12 -17.45 -0.58
CA LEU A 106 1.11 -17.44 -1.36
C LEU A 106 0.83 -17.45 -2.88
N SER A 107 -0.27 -18.09 -3.31
CA SER A 107 -0.73 -18.04 -4.70
C SER A 107 -1.19 -16.63 -5.08
N MET A 108 -1.99 -15.98 -4.23
CA MET A 108 -2.45 -14.59 -4.43
C MET A 108 -1.29 -13.60 -4.55
N THR A 109 -0.19 -13.86 -3.85
CA THR A 109 1.01 -13.00 -3.92
C THR A 109 2.06 -13.49 -4.92
N GLY A 110 1.79 -14.57 -5.67
CA GLY A 110 2.64 -15.09 -6.75
C GLY A 110 3.90 -15.82 -6.31
N ILE A 111 3.99 -16.27 -5.05
CA ILE A 111 5.17 -16.93 -4.48
C ILE A 111 4.91 -18.34 -3.92
N LYS A 112 3.83 -19.01 -4.38
CA LYS A 112 3.49 -20.38 -3.94
C LYS A 112 4.64 -21.36 -4.14
N HIS A 113 5.43 -21.22 -5.21
CA HIS A 113 6.58 -22.06 -5.53
C HIS A 113 7.69 -22.00 -4.48
N LEU A 114 7.69 -20.97 -3.61
CA LEU A 114 8.69 -20.76 -2.57
C LEU A 114 8.28 -21.30 -1.20
N LEU A 115 7.16 -22.04 -1.09
CA LEU A 115 6.57 -22.52 0.17
C LEU A 115 7.59 -23.15 1.13
N TYR A 116 8.54 -23.93 0.62
CA TYR A 116 9.56 -24.62 1.41
C TYR A 116 10.94 -23.99 1.32
N SER A 117 11.08 -22.86 0.62
CA SER A 117 12.34 -22.12 0.50
C SER A 117 12.73 -21.49 1.82
N ASP A 118 14.03 -21.36 2.06
CA ASP A 118 14.53 -20.58 3.20
C ASP A 118 14.31 -19.10 2.94
N VAL A 119 13.76 -18.39 3.93
CA VAL A 119 13.44 -16.94 3.83
C VAL A 119 14.69 -16.11 3.52
N ARG A 120 15.88 -16.57 3.93
CA ARG A 120 17.17 -15.91 3.65
C ARG A 120 17.53 -15.86 2.16
N ASN A 121 17.01 -16.80 1.38
CA ASN A 121 17.30 -16.93 -0.04
C ASN A 121 16.31 -16.17 -0.94
N LEU A 122 15.33 -15.50 -0.34
CA LEU A 122 14.36 -14.70 -1.08
C LEU A 122 14.98 -13.39 -1.56
N SER A 123 14.67 -13.01 -2.78
CA SER A 123 14.91 -11.65 -3.26
C SER A 123 14.08 -10.63 -2.45
N GLY A 124 14.44 -9.34 -2.51
CA GLY A 124 13.69 -8.30 -1.84
C GLY A 124 12.21 -8.28 -2.22
N GLY A 125 11.90 -8.45 -3.51
CA GLY A 125 10.52 -8.52 -4.01
C GLY A 125 9.75 -9.75 -3.52
N GLU A 126 10.40 -10.93 -3.49
CA GLU A 126 9.78 -12.15 -2.97
C GLU A 126 9.52 -12.04 -1.46
N PHE A 127 10.44 -11.42 -0.73
CA PHE A 127 10.26 -11.17 0.69
C PHE A 127 9.08 -10.21 0.95
N GLN A 128 8.96 -9.12 0.18
CA GLN A 128 7.82 -8.21 0.29
C GLN A 128 6.49 -8.92 -0.02
N ARG A 129 6.46 -9.80 -1.03
CA ARG A 129 5.29 -10.64 -1.34
C ARG A 129 4.97 -11.61 -0.20
N LEU A 130 5.98 -12.16 0.48
CA LEU A 130 5.80 -13.01 1.66
C LEU A 130 5.20 -12.23 2.83
N LEU A 131 5.68 -11.01 3.10
CA LEU A 131 5.10 -10.14 4.13
C LEU A 131 3.63 -9.81 3.84
N MET A 132 3.32 -9.56 2.57
CA MET A 132 1.96 -9.32 2.12
C MET A 132 1.09 -10.58 2.27
N ALA A 133 1.57 -11.75 1.84
CA ALA A 133 0.87 -13.03 2.03
C ALA A 133 0.50 -13.26 3.50
N ARG A 134 1.46 -13.03 4.40
CA ARG A 134 1.24 -13.15 5.84
C ARG A 134 0.23 -12.14 6.38
N ALA A 135 0.22 -10.91 5.85
CA ALA A 135 -0.74 -9.89 6.28
C ALA A 135 -2.17 -10.24 5.85
N ILE A 136 -2.36 -10.78 4.64
CA ILE A 136 -3.68 -11.15 4.11
C ILE A 136 -4.20 -12.50 4.61
N SER A 137 -3.33 -13.42 5.08
CA SER A 137 -3.77 -14.71 5.63
C SER A 137 -4.69 -14.58 6.84
N LYS A 138 -4.65 -13.43 7.51
CA LYS A 138 -5.57 -13.08 8.61
C LYS A 138 -6.96 -12.62 8.14
N ASN A 139 -7.18 -12.56 6.83
CA ASN A 139 -8.39 -12.03 6.20
C ASN A 139 -8.78 -10.64 6.78
N PRO A 140 -7.91 -9.62 6.63
CA PRO A 140 -8.12 -8.31 7.23
C PRO A 140 -9.26 -7.54 6.56
N ASN A 141 -9.94 -6.71 7.35
CA ASN A 141 -10.86 -5.69 6.81
C ASN A 141 -10.11 -4.42 6.42
N PHE A 142 -9.00 -4.13 7.12
CA PHE A 142 -8.16 -2.97 6.89
C PHE A 142 -6.68 -3.39 6.86
N LEU A 143 -5.97 -2.99 5.82
CA LEU A 143 -4.57 -3.31 5.60
C LEU A 143 -3.75 -2.02 5.45
N VAL A 144 -2.70 -1.88 6.22
CA VAL A 144 -1.73 -0.80 6.07
C VAL A 144 -0.46 -1.33 5.47
N LEU A 145 -0.01 -0.72 4.38
CA LEU A 145 1.22 -1.04 3.66
C LEU A 145 2.17 0.17 3.70
N ASP A 146 3.26 0.04 4.44
CA ASP A 146 4.25 1.12 4.60
C ASP A 146 5.43 0.87 3.67
N GLU A 147 5.47 1.56 2.53
CA GLU A 147 6.48 1.45 1.47
C GLU A 147 6.74 0.00 1.01
N PRO A 148 5.71 -0.75 0.59
CA PRO A 148 5.81 -2.19 0.33
C PRO A 148 6.70 -2.56 -0.84
N VAL A 149 7.13 -1.60 -1.66
CA VAL A 149 7.98 -1.80 -2.84
C VAL A 149 9.44 -1.39 -2.61
N GLN A 150 9.79 -0.98 -1.39
CA GLN A 150 11.16 -0.55 -1.10
C GLN A 150 12.16 -1.69 -1.32
N GLY A 151 13.17 -1.45 -2.16
CA GLY A 151 14.19 -2.44 -2.49
C GLY A 151 13.78 -3.47 -3.54
N VAL A 152 12.68 -3.23 -4.23
CA VAL A 152 12.19 -4.02 -5.37
C VAL A 152 12.59 -3.31 -6.67
N ASP A 153 12.95 -4.04 -7.70
CA ASP A 153 13.21 -3.49 -9.03
C ASP A 153 11.92 -3.02 -9.71
N TYR A 154 12.03 -2.15 -10.71
CA TYR A 154 10.86 -1.52 -11.33
C TYR A 154 9.81 -2.50 -11.89
N PRO A 155 10.17 -3.61 -12.60
CA PRO A 155 9.19 -4.61 -13.02
C PRO A 155 8.49 -5.30 -11.84
N GLY A 156 9.23 -5.63 -10.79
CA GLY A 156 8.71 -6.21 -9.56
C GLY A 156 7.78 -5.27 -8.82
N GLU A 157 8.07 -3.97 -8.82
CA GLU A 157 7.23 -2.93 -8.25
C GLU A 157 5.86 -2.89 -8.92
N ILE A 158 5.81 -2.82 -10.28
CA ILE A 158 4.56 -2.86 -11.03
C ILE A 158 3.76 -4.11 -10.71
N ALA A 159 4.42 -5.27 -10.69
CA ALA A 159 3.79 -6.54 -10.38
C ALA A 159 3.24 -6.58 -8.94
N LEU A 160 3.92 -5.96 -7.97
CA LEU A 160 3.46 -5.89 -6.59
C LEU A 160 2.22 -5.00 -6.44
N TYR A 161 2.17 -3.86 -7.12
CA TYR A 161 0.98 -3.00 -7.11
C TYR A 161 -0.23 -3.66 -7.78
N LYS A 162 -0.04 -4.44 -8.85
CA LYS A 162 -1.12 -5.29 -9.42
C LYS A 162 -1.65 -6.29 -8.38
N THR A 163 -0.75 -6.94 -7.64
CA THR A 163 -1.13 -7.84 -6.54
C THR A 163 -1.93 -7.11 -5.46
N ILE A 164 -1.59 -5.86 -5.12
CA ILE A 164 -2.36 -5.04 -4.16
C ILE A 164 -3.80 -4.81 -4.67
N GLN A 165 -3.97 -4.49 -5.95
CA GLN A 165 -5.29 -4.33 -6.57
C GLN A 165 -6.11 -5.64 -6.53
N GLU A 166 -5.48 -6.75 -6.87
CA GLU A 166 -6.13 -8.07 -6.79
C GLU A 166 -6.57 -8.41 -5.36
N ILE A 167 -5.75 -8.09 -4.36
CA ILE A 167 -6.11 -8.26 -2.94
C ILE A 167 -7.36 -7.44 -2.59
N VAL A 168 -7.41 -6.16 -2.99
CA VAL A 168 -8.59 -5.31 -2.75
C VAL A 168 -9.84 -5.91 -3.39
N ASN A 169 -9.74 -6.34 -4.64
CA ASN A 169 -10.87 -6.90 -5.38
C ASN A 169 -11.38 -8.22 -4.79
N ASN A 170 -10.47 -9.11 -4.36
CA ASN A 170 -10.80 -10.43 -3.87
C ASN A 170 -11.26 -10.44 -2.41
N ILE A 171 -10.55 -9.70 -1.53
CA ILE A 171 -10.82 -9.69 -0.08
C ILE A 171 -11.75 -8.52 0.30
N LYS A 172 -11.87 -7.50 -0.58
CA LYS A 172 -12.64 -6.28 -0.35
C LYS A 172 -12.21 -5.55 0.94
N CYS A 173 -10.92 -5.62 1.30
CA CYS A 173 -10.39 -4.83 2.40
C CYS A 173 -10.16 -3.37 1.99
N GLY A 174 -10.20 -2.44 2.95
CA GLY A 174 -9.68 -1.08 2.74
C GLY A 174 -8.18 -1.08 2.91
N ILE A 175 -7.47 -0.31 2.09
CA ILE A 175 -6.01 -0.20 2.16
C ILE A 175 -5.60 1.24 2.44
N LEU A 176 -4.69 1.42 3.41
CA LEU A 176 -3.89 2.63 3.56
C LEU A 176 -2.47 2.33 3.08
N LEU A 177 -2.12 2.90 1.95
CA LEU A 177 -0.82 2.74 1.32
C LEU A 177 0.07 3.94 1.63
N ILE A 178 1.32 3.71 2.02
CA ILE A 178 2.35 4.75 2.07
C ILE A 178 3.31 4.48 0.94
N SER A 179 3.54 5.46 0.09
CA SER A 179 4.48 5.34 -1.03
C SER A 179 5.11 6.68 -1.37
N HIS A 180 6.32 6.62 -1.90
CA HIS A 180 7.00 7.76 -2.52
C HIS A 180 7.06 7.64 -4.06
N ASN A 181 6.65 6.50 -4.63
CA ASN A 181 6.59 6.33 -6.08
C ASN A 181 5.26 6.86 -6.63
N LEU A 182 5.30 8.08 -7.14
CA LEU A 182 4.12 8.79 -7.59
C LEU A 182 3.49 8.18 -8.86
N HIS A 183 4.32 7.67 -9.79
CA HIS A 183 3.82 7.16 -11.06
C HIS A 183 2.88 5.97 -10.89
N VAL A 184 3.27 5.00 -10.08
CA VAL A 184 2.47 3.80 -9.85
C VAL A 184 1.28 4.09 -8.92
N VAL A 185 1.49 4.91 -7.89
CA VAL A 185 0.44 5.33 -6.96
C VAL A 185 -0.73 5.98 -7.70
N MET A 186 -0.44 6.89 -8.63
CA MET A 186 -1.48 7.62 -9.36
C MET A 186 -2.38 6.74 -10.22
N SER A 187 -1.91 5.56 -10.66
CA SER A 187 -2.70 4.62 -11.45
C SER A 187 -3.48 3.60 -10.62
N GLN A 188 -3.12 3.41 -9.34
CA GLN A 188 -3.58 2.29 -8.53
C GLN A 188 -4.31 2.72 -7.25
N THR A 189 -4.60 4.00 -7.07
CA THR A 189 -5.25 4.52 -5.85
C THR A 189 -6.53 5.26 -6.15
N ASP A 190 -7.48 5.20 -5.21
CA ASP A 190 -8.77 5.93 -5.32
C ASP A 190 -8.65 7.35 -4.77
N HIS A 191 -7.83 7.53 -3.73
CA HIS A 191 -7.66 8.81 -3.05
C HIS A 191 -6.22 9.01 -2.59
N VAL A 192 -5.68 10.19 -2.82
CA VAL A 192 -4.31 10.57 -2.44
C VAL A 192 -4.36 11.68 -1.41
N ILE A 193 -3.49 11.59 -0.42
CA ILE A 193 -3.28 12.62 0.60
C ILE A 193 -1.79 12.98 0.62
N CYS A 194 -1.49 14.24 0.35
CA CYS A 194 -0.14 14.78 0.38
C CYS A 194 0.18 15.31 1.77
N LEU A 195 1.27 14.84 2.34
CA LEU A 195 1.73 15.24 3.68
C LEU A 195 3.07 15.97 3.62
N ASN A 196 3.16 17.07 4.38
CA ASN A 196 4.40 17.76 4.70
C ASN A 196 4.30 18.40 6.10
N GLY A 197 4.22 17.55 7.14
CA GLY A 197 3.89 17.96 8.50
C GLY A 197 2.41 18.30 8.72
N HIS A 198 1.67 18.52 7.65
CA HIS A 198 0.22 18.73 7.58
C HIS A 198 -0.31 18.21 6.23
N VAL A 199 -1.61 18.18 6.05
CA VAL A 199 -2.20 17.84 4.74
C VAL A 199 -2.08 19.05 3.82
N CYS A 200 -1.26 18.93 2.76
CA CYS A 200 -1.05 19.98 1.76
C CYS A 200 -2.08 19.91 0.65
N CYS A 201 -2.43 18.70 0.22
CA CYS A 201 -3.43 18.44 -0.81
C CYS A 201 -4.10 17.08 -0.57
N SER A 202 -5.34 16.92 -1.03
CA SER A 202 -6.11 15.69 -0.86
C SER A 202 -7.17 15.59 -1.94
N GLY A 203 -7.28 14.43 -2.60
CA GLY A 203 -8.26 14.22 -3.65
C GLY A 203 -8.00 13.00 -4.53
N ALA A 204 -8.76 12.89 -5.61
CA ALA A 204 -8.53 11.87 -6.63
C ALA A 204 -7.19 12.11 -7.36
N PRO A 205 -6.46 11.06 -7.78
CA PRO A 205 -5.14 11.20 -8.42
C PRO A 205 -5.11 12.21 -9.57
N LYS A 206 -6.10 12.14 -10.47
CA LYS A 206 -6.20 13.04 -11.65
C LYS A 206 -6.39 14.52 -11.28
N SER A 207 -6.97 14.81 -10.13
CA SER A 207 -7.20 16.19 -9.66
C SER A 207 -5.96 16.75 -8.96
N ILE A 208 -5.33 15.93 -8.13
CA ILE A 208 -4.20 16.32 -7.28
C ILE A 208 -2.97 16.78 -8.07
N VAL A 209 -2.66 16.14 -9.20
CA VAL A 209 -1.50 16.49 -10.03
C VAL A 209 -1.54 17.93 -10.57
N LYS A 210 -2.72 18.54 -10.57
CA LYS A 210 -2.93 19.94 -11.00
C LYS A 210 -2.85 20.94 -9.85
N GLU A 211 -2.84 20.47 -8.60
CA GLU A 211 -2.80 21.30 -7.42
C GLU A 211 -1.43 22.00 -7.26
N PRO A 212 -1.39 23.32 -7.01
CA PRO A 212 -0.13 24.05 -6.84
C PRO A 212 0.75 23.46 -5.73
N GLU A 213 0.16 23.02 -4.63
CA GLU A 213 0.87 22.43 -3.50
C GLU A 213 1.52 21.08 -3.85
N TYR A 214 0.87 20.27 -4.70
CA TYR A 214 1.45 19.04 -5.24
C TYR A 214 2.68 19.37 -6.11
N ILE A 215 2.54 20.33 -7.04
CA ILE A 215 3.63 20.75 -7.93
C ILE A 215 4.81 21.31 -7.13
N LYS A 216 4.54 22.04 -6.05
CA LYS A 216 5.57 22.58 -5.14
C LYS A 216 6.34 21.47 -4.41
N LEU A 217 5.67 20.40 -3.99
CA LEU A 217 6.28 19.29 -3.25
C LEU A 217 7.09 18.35 -4.15
N PHE A 218 6.61 18.07 -5.36
CA PHE A 218 7.13 17.02 -6.22
C PHE A 218 7.74 17.51 -7.54
N GLY A 219 7.60 18.80 -7.85
CA GLY A 219 8.11 19.44 -9.08
C GLY A 219 7.18 19.28 -10.28
N LYS A 220 7.47 20.05 -11.35
CA LYS A 220 6.68 20.04 -12.60
C LYS A 220 6.97 18.84 -13.52
N ASN A 221 8.00 18.06 -13.24
CA ASN A 221 8.52 17.02 -14.14
C ASN A 221 7.86 15.65 -14.00
N ILE A 222 6.76 15.55 -13.27
CA ILE A 222 5.93 14.36 -13.31
C ILE A 222 4.94 14.55 -14.45
N ASP A 223 5.29 14.02 -15.63
CA ASP A 223 4.44 14.03 -16.80
C ASP A 223 3.12 13.32 -16.46
N PRO A 224 1.97 14.03 -16.43
CA PRO A 224 0.67 13.41 -16.17
C PRO A 224 0.29 12.35 -17.20
N THR A 225 0.93 12.37 -18.39
CA THR A 225 0.68 11.41 -19.47
C THR A 225 1.34 10.07 -19.23
N LEU A 226 2.42 9.98 -18.45
CA LEU A 226 3.01 8.71 -18.00
C LEU A 226 2.13 7.97 -16.99
N ALA A 227 1.26 8.68 -16.26
CA ALA A 227 0.24 8.08 -15.40
C ALA A 227 -0.96 7.53 -16.17
N LEU A 228 -1.08 7.82 -17.44
CA LEU A 228 -2.21 7.47 -18.32
C LEU A 228 -1.86 6.43 -19.39
N TYR A 229 -0.83 5.61 -19.17
CA TYR A 229 -0.68 4.39 -19.97
C TYR A 229 -1.78 3.39 -19.54
N GLN A 230 -3.03 3.75 -19.83
CA GLN A 230 -4.06 2.77 -20.09
C GLN A 230 -3.65 2.12 -21.40
N HIS A 231 -3.28 0.86 -21.35
CA HIS A 231 -3.24 0.01 -22.53
C HIS A 231 -4.65 -0.01 -23.14
N HIS A 232 -4.92 0.92 -24.05
CA HIS A 232 -5.85 0.67 -25.11
C HIS A 232 -5.11 -0.24 -26.10
N HIS A 233 -5.34 -1.52 -25.99
CA HIS A 233 -5.09 -2.45 -27.07
C HIS A 233 -6.19 -2.25 -28.12
N ASP A 234 -6.06 -1.19 -28.94
CA ASP A 234 -6.85 -1.00 -30.14
C ASP A 234 -5.99 -1.34 -31.36
N HIS A 235 -5.54 -2.59 -31.44
CA HIS A 235 -5.06 -3.18 -32.70
C HIS A 235 -5.42 -4.66 -32.67
N ASP A 236 -6.15 -5.09 -33.65
CA ASP A 236 -6.42 -6.48 -33.93
C ASP A 236 -5.20 -7.10 -34.64
N HIS A 237 -4.68 -8.19 -34.08
CA HIS A 237 -3.66 -9.00 -34.76
C HIS A 237 -4.33 -9.83 -35.84
N LEU A 238 -3.91 -9.62 -37.10
CA LEU A 238 -4.29 -10.48 -38.22
C LEU A 238 -3.68 -11.88 -38.06
N PRO A 239 -4.31 -12.94 -38.63
CA PRO A 239 -3.84 -14.31 -38.46
C PRO A 239 -2.43 -14.59 -39.00
N ASP A 240 -1.83 -13.67 -39.75
CA ASP A 240 -0.47 -13.74 -40.29
C ASP A 240 0.57 -13.00 -39.46
N GLY A 241 0.17 -12.41 -38.31
CA GLY A 241 1.06 -11.72 -37.38
C GLY A 241 1.37 -10.26 -37.75
N SER A 242 0.74 -9.68 -38.74
CA SER A 242 0.85 -8.26 -39.10
C SER A 242 -0.14 -7.40 -38.29
N ILE A 243 0.21 -6.11 -38.11
CA ILE A 243 -0.60 -5.11 -37.39
C ILE A 243 -1.38 -4.30 -38.44
N ASP A 244 -2.68 -4.14 -38.26
CA ASP A 244 -3.51 -3.26 -39.10
C ASP A 244 -3.50 -1.83 -38.50
N ASP A 245 -2.80 -0.90 -39.16
CA ASP A 245 -2.67 0.52 -38.76
C ASP A 245 -3.71 1.41 -39.44
N SER A 246 -4.85 0.87 -39.89
CA SER A 246 -5.91 1.66 -40.51
C SER A 246 -6.94 2.12 -39.49
N HIS A 247 -6.61 3.26 -38.79
CA HIS A 247 -7.61 4.29 -38.38
C HIS A 247 -6.91 5.58 -38.03
#